data_56dcee273714cf8bc1465aba143011bc
#
_entry.id   56dcee273714cf8bc1465aba143011bc
#
_cell.length_a   1.000
_cell.length_b   1.000
_cell.length_c   1.000
_cell.angle_alpha   90.00
_cell.angle_beta   90.00
_cell.angle_gamma   90.00
#
_symmetry.space_group_name_H-M   'P 1'
#
loop_
_entity.id
_entity.type
_entity.pdbx_description
1 polymer ?
#
loop_
_entity_poly.entity_id
_entity_poly.type
_entity_poly.pdbx_seq_one_letter_code
_entity_poly.pdbx_strand_id
1 'polypeptide(L)'
;MVVTSAAGVAFEDGDSRGRILVSSRSTGGAYSVMEWVVAASGAAETLDDLGAHQHGGIEEVFLVQSGELEFLLGDTITTIGRGDLVRVPPGVRHGYRNMTDAEVELIVTFIPGGFEELLVRYRTDQESSDGPGFVADATQDFETTFE
;
A
#
# COMPACT_ATOMS: atom_id res chain seq x y z
N MET A 1 9.14 -8.21 -20.45
CA MET A 1 9.40 -6.82 -19.99
C MET A 1 10.44 -6.86 -18.88
N VAL A 2 11.37 -5.93 -18.89
CA VAL A 2 12.34 -5.74 -17.80
C VAL A 2 12.10 -4.35 -17.21
N VAL A 3 11.99 -4.27 -15.88
CA VAL A 3 11.87 -3.00 -15.16
C VAL A 3 13.18 -2.74 -14.44
N THR A 4 13.87 -1.68 -14.82
CA THR A 4 15.14 -1.28 -14.17
C THR A 4 14.85 -0.44 -12.93
N SER A 5 15.85 -0.27 -12.06
CA SER A 5 15.72 0.53 -10.84
C SER A 5 15.39 2.02 -11.10
N ALA A 6 15.65 2.51 -12.31
CA ALA A 6 15.32 3.89 -12.71
C ALA A 6 13.97 4.02 -13.43
N ALA A 7 13.27 2.90 -13.69
CA ALA A 7 12.00 2.88 -14.42
C ALA A 7 10.79 2.95 -13.46
N GLY A 8 9.64 3.23 -14.05
CA GLY A 8 8.37 3.28 -13.33
C GLY A 8 7.93 4.71 -13.00
N VAL A 9 6.69 4.84 -12.55
CA VAL A 9 6.09 6.11 -12.15
C VAL A 9 6.24 6.27 -10.65
N ALA A 10 7.03 7.26 -10.22
CA ALA A 10 7.25 7.58 -8.82
C ALA A 10 6.19 8.55 -8.30
N PHE A 11 5.82 8.42 -7.04
CA PHE A 11 4.92 9.33 -6.34
C PHE A 11 5.28 9.39 -4.85
N GLU A 12 4.87 10.47 -4.18
CA GLU A 12 5.13 10.70 -2.76
C GLU A 12 3.83 10.79 -1.96
N ASP A 13 3.89 10.42 -0.71
CA ASP A 13 2.82 10.56 0.28
C ASP A 13 3.42 10.95 1.62
N GLY A 14 3.44 12.24 1.90
CA GLY A 14 4.18 12.77 3.03
C GLY A 14 5.66 12.39 2.90
N ASP A 15 6.19 11.76 3.92
CA ASP A 15 7.58 11.26 3.93
C ASP A 15 7.72 9.84 3.34
N SER A 16 6.60 9.17 3.04
CA SER A 16 6.56 7.88 2.35
C SER A 16 6.57 8.09 0.83
N ARG A 17 6.99 7.07 0.08
CA ARG A 17 7.07 7.16 -1.38
C ARG A 17 6.79 5.82 -2.05
N GLY A 18 6.26 5.89 -3.24
CA GLY A 18 5.97 4.73 -4.07
C GLY A 18 6.53 4.83 -5.47
N ARG A 19 6.65 3.70 -6.12
CA ARG A 19 7.03 3.60 -7.53
C ARG A 19 6.30 2.43 -8.18
N ILE A 20 5.52 2.71 -9.21
CA ILE A 20 4.82 1.67 -9.97
C ILE A 20 5.82 0.96 -10.88
N LEU A 21 6.00 -0.34 -10.67
CA LEU A 21 6.87 -1.20 -11.47
C LEU A 21 6.12 -1.81 -12.64
N VAL A 22 4.91 -2.31 -12.40
CA VAL A 22 4.01 -2.89 -13.41
C VAL A 22 2.64 -2.25 -13.23
N SER A 23 2.21 -1.49 -14.23
CA SER A 23 0.88 -0.87 -14.19
C SER A 23 -0.20 -1.86 -14.59
N SER A 24 -1.41 -1.67 -14.09
CA SER A 24 -2.60 -2.42 -14.50
C SER A 24 -2.85 -2.35 -16.01
N ARG A 25 -2.55 -1.22 -16.63
CA ARG A 25 -2.67 -1.03 -18.09
C ARG A 25 -1.80 -2.00 -18.86
N SER A 26 -0.57 -2.27 -18.38
CA SER A 26 0.36 -3.18 -19.07
C SER A 26 -0.02 -4.64 -18.93
N THR A 27 -0.89 -4.98 -17.99
CA THR A 27 -1.36 -6.36 -17.75
C THR A 27 -2.81 -6.59 -18.17
N GLY A 28 -3.46 -5.60 -18.77
CA GLY A 28 -4.88 -5.66 -19.11
C GLY A 28 -5.77 -5.73 -17.86
N GLY A 29 -5.32 -5.16 -16.76
CA GLY A 29 -6.04 -5.14 -15.48
C GLY A 29 -5.83 -6.37 -14.61
N ALA A 30 -5.04 -7.35 -15.05
CA ALA A 30 -4.87 -8.60 -14.31
C ALA A 30 -4.20 -8.39 -12.95
N TYR A 31 -3.18 -7.56 -12.90
CA TYR A 31 -2.47 -7.18 -11.67
C TYR A 31 -1.66 -5.90 -11.86
N SER A 32 -1.20 -5.35 -10.76
CA SER A 32 -0.18 -4.30 -10.74
C SER A 32 0.83 -4.56 -9.63
N VAL A 33 2.04 -4.01 -9.76
CA VAL A 33 3.12 -4.16 -8.79
C VAL A 33 3.75 -2.80 -8.52
N MET A 34 3.94 -2.46 -7.26
CA MET A 34 4.65 -1.25 -6.86
C MET A 34 5.68 -1.53 -5.77
N GLU A 35 6.72 -0.72 -5.75
CA GLU A 35 7.53 -0.50 -4.55
C GLU A 35 6.84 0.53 -3.66
N TRP A 36 6.90 0.29 -2.37
CA TRP A 36 6.42 1.23 -1.37
C TRP A 36 7.43 1.37 -0.25
N VAL A 37 7.83 2.59 0.04
CA VAL A 37 8.75 2.89 1.14
C VAL A 37 7.98 3.62 2.22
N VAL A 38 7.82 2.96 3.36
CA VAL A 38 7.14 3.50 4.54
C VAL A 38 8.16 4.29 5.35
N ALA A 39 7.88 5.57 5.57
CA ALA A 39 8.75 6.43 6.35
C ALA A 39 8.86 5.95 7.80
N ALA A 40 9.98 6.27 8.43
CA ALA A 40 10.18 6.06 9.86
C ALA A 40 9.28 7.02 10.65
N SER A 41 8.57 6.51 11.65
CA SER A 41 7.68 7.34 12.50
C SER A 41 8.28 7.67 13.87
N GLY A 42 9.32 6.96 14.29
CA GLY A 42 9.98 7.19 15.57
C GLY A 42 9.17 6.78 16.79
N ALA A 43 8.41 5.70 16.71
CA ALA A 43 7.73 5.06 17.84
C ALA A 43 6.58 5.85 18.50
N ALA A 44 6.06 6.89 17.85
CA ALA A 44 4.96 7.70 18.38
C ALA A 44 3.57 7.27 17.88
N GLU A 45 3.49 6.22 17.06
CA GLU A 45 2.24 5.79 16.44
C GLU A 45 1.35 5.02 17.40
N THR A 46 0.05 5.25 17.30
CA THR A 46 -1.00 4.57 18.08
C THR A 46 -1.63 3.43 17.25
N LEU A 47 -2.61 2.73 17.82
CA LEU A 47 -3.38 1.73 17.08
C LEU A 47 -4.18 2.34 15.92
N ASP A 48 -4.59 3.60 16.05
CA ASP A 48 -5.31 4.31 14.99
C ASP A 48 -4.41 4.59 13.78
N ASP A 49 -3.09 4.64 13.97
CA ASP A 49 -2.11 4.86 12.92
C ASP A 49 -1.87 3.63 12.02
N LEU A 50 -2.47 2.49 12.34
CA LEU A 50 -2.47 1.31 11.47
C LEU A 50 -3.18 1.56 10.12
N GLY A 51 -4.00 2.60 10.03
CA GLY A 51 -4.74 2.90 8.81
C GLY A 51 -5.67 1.77 8.38
N ALA A 52 -6.33 1.12 9.34
CA ALA A 52 -7.13 -0.06 9.10
C ALA A 52 -8.25 0.17 8.10
N HIS A 53 -8.30 -0.67 7.08
CA HIS A 53 -9.28 -0.64 6.00
C HIS A 53 -9.43 -2.01 5.37
N GLN A 54 -10.38 -2.16 4.46
CA GLN A 54 -10.56 -3.36 3.65
C GLN A 54 -11.03 -3.01 2.24
N HIS A 55 -10.72 -3.86 1.28
CA HIS A 55 -11.19 -3.76 -0.10
C HIS A 55 -12.03 -4.97 -0.44
N GLY A 56 -13.25 -4.75 -0.97
CA GLY A 56 -14.12 -5.85 -1.36
C GLY A 56 -13.70 -6.54 -2.66
N GLY A 57 -13.05 -5.80 -3.56
CA GLY A 57 -12.79 -6.22 -4.93
C GLY A 57 -11.35 -6.59 -5.27
N ILE A 58 -10.39 -6.41 -4.36
CA ILE A 58 -8.98 -6.67 -4.64
C ILE A 58 -8.31 -7.51 -3.55
N GLU A 59 -7.36 -8.33 -3.98
CA GLU A 59 -6.38 -9.00 -3.14
C GLU A 59 -5.08 -8.21 -3.16
N GLU A 60 -4.43 -8.08 -2.03
CA GLU A 60 -3.12 -7.45 -1.92
C GLU A 60 -2.08 -8.45 -1.40
N VAL A 61 -0.88 -8.37 -1.94
CA VAL A 61 0.26 -9.15 -1.46
C VAL A 61 1.39 -8.21 -1.13
N PHE A 62 1.87 -8.29 0.11
CA PHE A 62 2.98 -7.48 0.61
C PHE A 62 4.19 -8.37 0.85
N LEU A 63 5.33 -8.00 0.28
CA LEU A 63 6.62 -8.65 0.54
C LEU A 63 7.58 -7.62 1.13
N VAL A 64 8.11 -7.90 2.31
CA VAL A 64 9.09 -7.01 2.95
C VAL A 64 10.47 -7.21 2.33
N GLN A 65 11.04 -6.14 1.77
CA GLN A 65 12.38 -6.13 1.19
C GLN A 65 13.45 -5.75 2.22
N SER A 66 13.12 -4.76 3.06
CA SER A 66 13.99 -4.31 4.14
C SER A 66 13.20 -3.64 5.26
N GLY A 67 13.78 -3.64 6.46
CA GLY A 67 13.16 -3.08 7.64
C GLY A 67 12.16 -4.01 8.32
N GLU A 68 11.42 -3.47 9.25
CA GLU A 68 10.45 -4.19 10.08
C GLU A 68 9.24 -3.28 10.34
N LEU A 69 8.04 -3.83 10.30
CA LEU A 69 6.81 -3.11 10.64
C LEU A 69 5.79 -4.01 11.33
N GLU A 70 4.83 -3.41 11.99
CA GLU A 70 3.65 -4.10 12.51
C GLU A 70 2.56 -4.11 11.45
N PHE A 71 2.04 -5.29 11.17
CA PHE A 71 0.98 -5.52 10.19
C PHE A 71 -0.26 -6.08 10.85
N LEU A 72 -1.39 -5.41 10.64
CA LEU A 72 -2.72 -5.87 11.05
C LEU A 72 -3.31 -6.71 9.92
N LEU A 73 -3.71 -7.94 10.23
CA LEU A 73 -4.48 -8.81 9.34
C LEU A 73 -5.65 -9.40 10.10
N GLY A 74 -6.88 -9.04 9.71
CA GLY A 74 -8.07 -9.33 10.51
C GLY A 74 -7.99 -8.62 11.86
N ASP A 75 -7.92 -9.38 12.94
CA ASP A 75 -7.81 -8.86 14.31
C ASP A 75 -6.41 -9.12 14.93
N THR A 76 -5.47 -9.60 14.14
CA THR A 76 -4.13 -9.97 14.60
C THR A 76 -3.08 -8.99 14.10
N ILE A 77 -2.28 -8.46 15.03
CA ILE A 77 -1.10 -7.64 14.70
C ILE A 77 0.14 -8.53 14.81
N THR A 78 0.93 -8.55 13.75
CA THR A 78 2.17 -9.31 13.69
C THR A 78 3.30 -8.39 13.26
N THR A 79 4.44 -8.48 13.93
CA THR A 79 5.68 -7.84 13.46
C THR A 79 6.23 -8.65 12.29
N ILE A 80 6.43 -8.01 11.16
CA ILE A 80 6.98 -8.61 9.95
C ILE A 80 8.26 -7.89 9.52
N GLY A 81 9.19 -8.65 8.96
CA GLY A 81 10.50 -8.15 8.55
C GLY A 81 10.93 -8.74 7.21
N ARG A 82 12.18 -8.46 6.83
CA ARG A 82 12.73 -8.85 5.54
C ARG A 82 12.48 -10.33 5.20
N GLY A 83 11.88 -10.55 4.03
CA GLY A 83 11.53 -11.88 3.51
C GLY A 83 10.15 -12.36 3.91
N ASP A 84 9.48 -11.70 4.85
CA ASP A 84 8.11 -12.04 5.22
C ASP A 84 7.13 -11.54 4.16
N LEU A 85 6.07 -12.33 3.96
CA LEU A 85 5.02 -12.06 3.00
C LEU A 85 3.66 -12.10 3.69
N VAL A 86 2.84 -11.10 3.41
CA VAL A 86 1.43 -11.07 3.84
C VAL A 86 0.53 -11.09 2.62
N ARG A 87 -0.39 -12.03 2.58
CA ARG A 87 -1.47 -12.09 1.61
C ARG A 87 -2.76 -11.60 2.27
N VAL A 88 -3.37 -10.59 1.68
CA VAL A 88 -4.63 -10.00 2.13
C VAL A 88 -5.72 -10.35 1.13
N PRO A 89 -6.58 -11.33 1.40
CA PRO A 89 -7.71 -11.64 0.52
C PRO A 89 -8.71 -10.48 0.44
N PRO A 90 -9.57 -10.42 -0.60
CA PRO A 90 -10.65 -9.46 -0.66
C PRO A 90 -11.52 -9.49 0.60
N GLY A 91 -11.91 -8.32 1.09
CA GLY A 91 -12.78 -8.17 2.26
C GLY A 91 -12.11 -8.37 3.61
N VAL A 92 -10.80 -8.59 3.65
CA VAL A 92 -10.08 -8.75 4.91
C VAL A 92 -9.55 -7.41 5.40
N ARG A 93 -9.87 -7.06 6.63
CA ARG A 93 -9.39 -5.88 7.33
C ARG A 93 -7.87 -5.94 7.47
N HIS A 94 -7.18 -4.87 7.13
CA HIS A 94 -5.71 -4.80 7.21
C HIS A 94 -5.21 -3.37 7.34
N GLY A 95 -3.96 -3.25 7.70
CA GLY A 95 -3.23 -2.00 7.80
C GLY A 95 -1.83 -2.26 8.34
N TYR A 96 -1.00 -1.25 8.39
CA TYR A 96 0.35 -1.37 8.95
C TYR A 96 0.85 -0.04 9.49
N ARG A 97 1.86 -0.13 10.34
CA ARG A 97 2.59 1.03 10.87
C ARG A 97 4.06 0.71 11.06
N ASN A 98 4.90 1.70 10.86
CA ASN A 98 6.33 1.60 11.09
C ASN A 98 6.69 2.22 12.45
N MET A 99 6.88 1.40 13.46
CA MET A 99 7.24 1.80 14.82
C MET A 99 8.75 2.00 15.01
N THR A 100 9.54 1.87 13.94
CA THR A 100 10.99 1.95 14.00
C THR A 100 11.50 3.33 13.59
N ASP A 101 12.79 3.55 13.75
CA ASP A 101 13.52 4.75 13.32
C ASP A 101 14.15 4.62 11.92
N ALA A 102 13.81 3.54 11.20
CA ALA A 102 14.29 3.27 9.85
C ALA A 102 13.12 3.14 8.86
N GLU A 103 13.37 3.44 7.59
CA GLU A 103 12.41 3.17 6.51
C GLU A 103 12.18 1.67 6.33
N VAL A 104 10.99 1.31 5.86
CA VAL A 104 10.63 -0.06 5.48
C VAL A 104 10.30 -0.09 4.00
N GLU A 105 10.95 -0.99 3.26
CA GLU A 105 10.72 -1.19 1.83
C GLU A 105 9.83 -2.42 1.61
N LEU A 106 8.75 -2.21 0.87
CA LEU A 106 7.77 -3.24 0.51
C LEU A 106 7.65 -3.36 -1.01
N ILE A 107 7.38 -4.58 -1.47
CA ILE A 107 6.76 -4.81 -2.79
C ILE A 107 5.29 -5.11 -2.53
N VAL A 108 4.41 -4.37 -3.19
CA VAL A 108 2.96 -4.54 -3.08
C VAL A 108 2.38 -4.91 -4.43
N THR A 109 1.61 -5.99 -4.47
CA THR A 109 0.90 -6.46 -5.66
C THR A 109 -0.60 -6.35 -5.43
N PHE A 110 -1.32 -5.75 -6.38
CA PHE A 110 -2.78 -5.67 -6.40
C PHE A 110 -3.35 -6.61 -7.46
N ILE A 111 -4.35 -7.41 -7.10
CA ILE A 111 -5.00 -8.40 -7.96
C ILE A 111 -6.53 -8.29 -7.81
N PRO A 112 -7.26 -7.83 -8.82
CA PRO A 112 -6.80 -7.21 -10.05
C PRO A 112 -6.03 -5.90 -9.82
N GLY A 113 -5.35 -5.42 -10.86
CA GLY A 113 -4.67 -4.13 -10.86
C GLY A 113 -5.65 -2.97 -10.97
N GLY A 114 -5.17 -1.76 -10.70
CA GLY A 114 -5.95 -0.51 -10.82
C GLY A 114 -5.85 0.40 -9.61
N PHE A 115 -5.72 -0.16 -8.41
CA PHE A 115 -5.64 0.65 -7.19
C PHE A 115 -4.40 1.56 -7.17
N GLU A 116 -3.31 1.14 -7.80
CA GLU A 116 -2.10 1.96 -7.95
C GLU A 116 -2.35 3.26 -8.72
N GLU A 117 -3.25 3.24 -9.70
CA GLU A 117 -3.61 4.44 -10.45
C GLU A 117 -4.33 5.46 -9.57
N LEU A 118 -5.17 4.99 -8.65
CA LEU A 118 -5.83 5.83 -7.67
C LEU A 118 -4.80 6.48 -6.72
N LEU A 119 -3.86 5.71 -6.21
CA LEU A 119 -2.79 6.21 -5.36
C LEU A 119 -1.99 7.32 -6.05
N VAL A 120 -1.56 7.11 -7.30
CA VAL A 120 -0.80 8.12 -8.06
C VAL A 120 -1.64 9.38 -8.30
N ARG A 121 -2.90 9.25 -8.67
CA ARG A 121 -3.78 10.39 -8.93
C ARG A 121 -3.84 11.34 -7.74
N TYR A 122 -4.12 10.80 -6.56
CA TYR A 122 -4.30 11.62 -5.37
C TYR A 122 -2.98 12.13 -4.78
N ARG A 123 -1.88 11.42 -4.98
CA ARG A 123 -0.55 11.88 -4.55
C ARG A 123 -0.01 13.01 -5.42
N THR A 124 -0.23 12.94 -6.73
CA THR A 124 0.23 13.99 -7.66
C THR A 124 -0.57 15.27 -7.56
N ASP A 125 -1.86 15.19 -7.22
CA ASP A 125 -2.75 16.34 -7.09
C ASP A 125 -2.71 16.99 -5.69
N GLN A 126 -1.79 16.58 -4.83
CA GLN A 126 -1.60 17.05 -3.45
C GLN A 126 -2.79 16.78 -2.51
N GLU A 127 -3.75 15.94 -2.90
CA GLU A 127 -4.71 15.37 -1.98
C GLU A 127 -4.10 14.16 -1.27
N SER A 128 -4.31 14.07 0.04
CA SER A 128 -3.86 12.91 0.82
C SER A 128 -4.76 11.69 0.53
N SER A 129 -4.23 10.49 0.74
CA SER A 129 -5.00 9.25 0.62
C SER A 129 -6.14 9.08 1.64
N ASP A 130 -6.27 10.03 2.55
CA ASP A 130 -7.37 10.17 3.50
C ASP A 130 -8.32 11.31 3.13
N GLY A 131 -8.05 12.03 2.03
CA GLY A 131 -8.91 13.10 1.54
C GLY A 131 -10.26 12.59 1.04
N PRO A 132 -11.32 13.45 1.09
CA PRO A 132 -12.69 13.02 0.75
C PRO A 132 -12.83 12.47 -0.67
N GLY A 133 -12.09 13.00 -1.64
CA GLY A 133 -12.10 12.52 -3.02
C GLY A 133 -11.52 11.11 -3.15
N PHE A 134 -10.38 10.86 -2.52
CA PHE A 134 -9.77 9.53 -2.49
C PHE A 134 -10.69 8.50 -1.85
N VAL A 135 -11.27 8.82 -0.69
CA VAL A 135 -12.20 7.93 0.01
C VAL A 135 -13.41 7.60 -0.85
N ALA A 136 -13.99 8.58 -1.54
CA ALA A 136 -15.14 8.38 -2.42
C ALA A 136 -14.80 7.46 -3.60
N ASP A 137 -13.70 7.69 -4.30
CA ASP A 137 -13.28 6.88 -5.44
C ASP A 137 -12.86 5.47 -5.01
N ALA A 138 -12.13 5.34 -3.90
CA ALA A 138 -11.76 4.03 -3.36
C ALA A 138 -13.00 3.21 -2.95
N THR A 139 -14.00 3.85 -2.35
CA THR A 139 -15.26 3.19 -1.99
C THR A 139 -16.03 2.75 -3.22
N GLN A 140 -16.13 3.61 -4.23
CA GLN A 140 -16.90 3.33 -5.45
C GLN A 140 -16.21 2.29 -6.33
N ASP A 141 -14.92 2.45 -6.61
CA ASP A 141 -14.22 1.69 -7.64
C ASP A 141 -13.62 0.38 -7.09
N PHE A 142 -13.32 0.33 -5.79
CA PHE A 142 -12.62 -0.81 -5.17
C PHE A 142 -13.32 -1.37 -3.93
N GLU A 143 -14.57 -0.96 -3.69
CA GLU A 143 -15.36 -1.39 -2.53
C GLU A 143 -14.58 -1.23 -1.21
N THR A 144 -13.81 -0.14 -1.09
CA THR A 144 -12.97 0.12 0.07
C THR A 144 -13.80 0.64 1.23
N THR A 145 -13.61 0.05 2.40
CA THR A 145 -14.17 0.50 3.68
C THR A 145 -13.03 0.93 4.60
N PHE A 146 -13.12 2.16 5.09
CA PHE A 146 -12.14 2.73 6.02
C PHE A 146 -12.68 2.69 7.45
N GLU A 147 -11.79 2.56 8.38
CA GLU A 147 -12.07 2.67 9.81
C GLU A 147 -11.58 3.99 10.37
#